data_dd583db768b0c306ad24c40883fce676
#
_entry.id   dd583db768b0c306ad24c40883fce676
#
_cell.length_a   1.000
_cell.length_b   1.000
_cell.length_c   1.000
_cell.angle_alpha   90.00
_cell.angle_beta   90.00
_cell.angle_gamma   90.00
#
_symmetry.space_group_name_H-M   'P 1'
#
loop_
_entity.id
_entity.type
_entity.pdbx_description
1 polymer ?
#
loop_
_entity_poly.entity_id
_entity_poly.type
_entity_poly.pdbx_seq_one_letter_code
_entity_poly.pdbx_strand_id
1 'polypeptide(L)'
;MQRTGHLTVGTRPRTLPPNGTFERALAQVEGKMKFFIDTAYIDEIREVAAMGIIDGVTTNPSLVAKTGRKFRDVLLEICDVVEGPVSAEVVSTTCDEMMKEARELAALRPNIVVKIPLIAEGLKAVRICAEEGIRTNVTLCFSATQALLAAKAGASYISPFVGRLDDVSNSGMDVVADIVQIYNNYGFETEVLVASVRHPIHVLEAARMGADVVTCPQSVLMQLIKHPLTDSGLERFLADWQKVPQ
;
A
#
# COMPACT_ATOMS: atom_id res chain seq x y z
N MET A 1 38.85 59.66 -13.95
CA MET A 1 38.01 58.95 -14.94
C MET A 1 37.50 57.64 -14.30
N GLN A 2 36.30 57.70 -13.70
CA GLN A 2 35.66 56.53 -13.10
C GLN A 2 34.73 55.93 -14.13
N ARG A 3 34.82 54.63 -14.41
CA ARG A 3 33.84 53.86 -15.19
C ARG A 3 33.01 53.05 -14.22
N THR A 4 31.75 53.45 -14.07
CA THR A 4 30.70 52.70 -13.37
C THR A 4 30.13 51.65 -14.33
N GLY A 5 30.34 50.38 -14.03
CA GLY A 5 29.73 49.25 -14.73
C GLY A 5 28.41 48.89 -14.06
N HIS A 6 27.31 49.08 -14.74
CA HIS A 6 26.00 48.58 -14.35
C HIS A 6 25.88 47.09 -14.67
N LEU A 7 25.74 46.23 -13.63
CA LEU A 7 25.34 44.85 -13.79
C LEU A 7 23.80 44.80 -13.88
N THR A 8 23.29 44.55 -15.09
CA THR A 8 21.88 44.23 -15.32
C THR A 8 21.66 42.73 -15.02
N VAL A 9 20.96 42.43 -13.92
CA VAL A 9 20.45 41.10 -13.63
C VAL A 9 19.26 40.78 -14.52
N GLY A 10 19.50 40.02 -15.57
CA GLY A 10 18.46 39.53 -16.46
C GLY A 10 17.66 38.41 -15.81
N THR A 11 16.47 38.69 -15.34
CA THR A 11 15.49 37.67 -14.96
C THR A 11 14.97 37.00 -16.24
N ARG A 12 15.39 35.75 -16.47
CA ARG A 12 14.75 34.89 -17.48
C ARG A 12 13.33 34.54 -17.00
N PRO A 13 12.30 34.73 -17.83
CA PRO A 13 10.97 34.27 -17.50
C PRO A 13 11.00 32.70 -17.38
N ARG A 14 10.47 32.18 -16.29
CA ARG A 14 10.20 30.74 -16.15
C ARG A 14 9.18 30.38 -17.22
N THR A 15 9.60 29.70 -18.28
CA THR A 15 8.69 29.07 -19.22
C THR A 15 7.92 27.95 -18.49
N LEU A 16 6.59 28.04 -18.53
CA LEU A 16 5.70 26.96 -18.07
C LEU A 16 6.02 25.69 -18.88
N PRO A 17 5.98 24.50 -18.26
CA PRO A 17 6.20 23.26 -18.98
C PRO A 17 5.10 23.06 -20.03
N PRO A 18 5.38 22.38 -21.17
CA PRO A 18 4.43 22.17 -22.24
C PRO A 18 3.21 21.38 -21.76
N ASN A 19 2.04 21.68 -22.31
CA ASN A 19 0.69 21.20 -21.93
C ASN A 19 0.56 19.69 -21.66
N GLY A 20 1.46 18.85 -22.18
CA GLY A 20 1.45 17.39 -21.94
C GLY A 20 1.76 16.95 -20.51
N THR A 21 2.36 17.83 -19.68
CA THR A 21 2.62 17.55 -18.26
C THR A 21 1.37 17.75 -17.39
N PHE A 22 0.47 18.65 -17.80
CA PHE A 22 -0.77 18.92 -17.06
C PHE A 22 -1.84 17.84 -17.35
N GLU A 23 -1.93 17.34 -18.57
CA GLU A 23 -2.80 16.21 -18.93
C GLU A 23 -2.34 14.89 -18.30
N ARG A 24 -1.01 14.66 -18.21
CA ARG A 24 -0.47 13.51 -17.45
C ARG A 24 -0.73 13.61 -15.95
N ALA A 25 -0.66 14.81 -15.37
CA ALA A 25 -1.00 15.02 -13.96
C ALA A 25 -2.50 14.82 -13.70
N LEU A 26 -3.38 15.15 -14.65
CA LEU A 26 -4.82 14.89 -14.56
C LEU A 26 -5.17 13.40 -14.78
N ALA A 27 -4.45 12.69 -15.64
CA ALA A 27 -4.63 11.25 -15.83
C ALA A 27 -4.17 10.43 -14.61
N GLN A 28 -3.29 10.96 -13.75
CA GLN A 28 -2.90 10.34 -12.47
C GLN A 28 -3.95 10.51 -11.36
N VAL A 29 -5.01 11.32 -11.55
CA VAL A 29 -6.07 11.54 -10.54
C VAL A 29 -7.19 10.49 -10.61
N GLU A 30 -7.17 9.53 -11.53
CA GLU A 30 -8.15 8.43 -11.58
C GLU A 30 -7.87 7.31 -10.55
N GLY A 31 -6.72 7.29 -9.89
CA GLY A 31 -6.36 6.31 -8.88
C GLY A 31 -6.89 6.67 -7.49
N LYS A 32 -7.95 6.03 -7.03
CA LYS A 32 -8.36 6.09 -5.62
C LYS A 32 -7.36 5.29 -4.77
N MET A 33 -6.88 5.87 -3.67
CA MET A 33 -6.11 5.12 -2.69
C MET A 33 -6.90 3.91 -2.19
N LYS A 34 -6.31 2.73 -2.27
CA LYS A 34 -6.93 1.47 -1.85
C LYS A 34 -6.65 1.20 -0.38
N PHE A 35 -7.63 0.68 0.32
CA PHE A 35 -7.51 0.22 1.69
C PHE A 35 -7.51 -1.31 1.74
N PHE A 36 -6.46 -1.90 2.27
CA PHE A 36 -6.40 -3.32 2.56
C PHE A 36 -6.44 -3.53 4.07
N ILE A 37 -7.00 -4.65 4.50
CA ILE A 37 -6.92 -5.08 5.90
C ILE A 37 -5.78 -6.10 6.08
N ASP A 38 -4.95 -5.90 7.12
CA ASP A 38 -3.80 -6.77 7.45
C ASP A 38 -4.18 -7.74 8.57
N THR A 39 -4.82 -8.85 8.21
CA THR A 39 -5.29 -9.88 9.15
C THR A 39 -5.52 -11.22 8.45
N ALA A 40 -5.56 -12.30 9.25
CA ALA A 40 -6.01 -13.63 8.83
C ALA A 40 -7.28 -14.08 9.56
N TYR A 41 -7.87 -13.23 10.41
CA TYR A 41 -9.13 -13.50 11.10
C TYR A 41 -10.32 -13.11 10.22
N ILE A 42 -11.10 -14.10 9.82
CA ILE A 42 -12.19 -13.90 8.87
C ILE A 42 -13.29 -12.98 9.41
N ASP A 43 -13.54 -12.99 10.70
CA ASP A 43 -14.57 -12.15 11.32
C ASP A 43 -14.17 -10.66 11.27
N GLU A 44 -12.89 -10.33 11.45
CA GLU A 44 -12.38 -8.97 11.26
C GLU A 44 -12.56 -8.50 9.80
N ILE A 45 -12.28 -9.40 8.85
CA ILE A 45 -12.45 -9.11 7.42
C ILE A 45 -13.91 -8.86 7.09
N ARG A 46 -14.84 -9.72 7.55
CA ARG A 46 -16.27 -9.58 7.32
C ARG A 46 -16.84 -8.28 7.91
N GLU A 47 -16.42 -7.93 9.12
CA GLU A 47 -16.83 -6.69 9.79
C GLU A 47 -16.46 -5.46 8.96
N VAL A 48 -15.19 -5.36 8.53
CA VAL A 48 -14.71 -4.21 7.76
C VAL A 48 -15.23 -4.22 6.32
N ALA A 49 -15.36 -5.40 5.70
CA ALA A 49 -15.97 -5.55 4.37
C ALA A 49 -17.41 -5.06 4.33
N ALA A 50 -18.18 -5.30 5.40
CA ALA A 50 -19.56 -4.81 5.51
C ALA A 50 -19.67 -3.28 5.53
N MET A 51 -18.58 -2.55 5.84
CA MET A 51 -18.54 -1.10 5.74
C MET A 51 -18.30 -0.59 4.31
N GLY A 52 -17.93 -1.49 3.37
CA GLY A 52 -17.65 -1.13 1.97
C GLY A 52 -16.37 -0.30 1.76
N ILE A 53 -15.41 -0.36 2.68
CA ILE A 53 -14.21 0.49 2.67
C ILE A 53 -12.93 -0.26 2.36
N ILE A 54 -12.94 -1.60 2.25
CA ILE A 54 -11.74 -2.37 1.91
C ILE A 54 -11.76 -2.86 0.47
N ASP A 55 -10.59 -2.74 -0.15
CA ASP A 55 -10.34 -3.16 -1.54
C ASP A 55 -9.55 -4.48 -1.62
N GLY A 56 -8.98 -4.96 -0.51
CA GLY A 56 -8.19 -6.18 -0.49
C GLY A 56 -7.71 -6.59 0.91
N VAL A 57 -6.91 -7.65 0.96
CA VAL A 57 -6.39 -8.23 2.20
C VAL A 57 -4.90 -8.53 2.06
N THR A 58 -4.12 -8.20 3.09
CA THR A 58 -2.78 -8.76 3.23
C THR A 58 -2.73 -9.78 4.36
N THR A 59 -2.06 -10.89 4.11
CA THR A 59 -1.72 -11.87 5.14
C THR A 59 -0.20 -12.05 5.23
N ASN A 60 0.23 -12.75 6.26
CA ASN A 60 1.59 -13.22 6.41
C ASN A 60 1.61 -14.48 7.28
N PRO A 61 2.71 -15.26 7.29
CA PRO A 61 2.78 -16.50 8.06
C PRO A 61 2.48 -16.32 9.56
N SER A 62 2.90 -15.19 10.15
CA SER A 62 2.64 -14.92 11.58
C SER A 62 1.17 -14.65 11.87
N LEU A 63 0.44 -13.98 10.97
CA LEU A 63 -1.00 -13.75 11.12
C LEU A 63 -1.78 -15.05 10.98
N VAL A 64 -1.45 -15.87 9.98
CA VAL A 64 -2.11 -17.16 9.78
C VAL A 64 -1.84 -18.11 10.94
N ALA A 65 -0.60 -18.17 11.43
CA ALA A 65 -0.24 -19.01 12.59
C ALA A 65 -1.08 -18.69 13.84
N LYS A 66 -1.41 -17.42 14.06
CA LYS A 66 -2.27 -17.00 15.20
C LYS A 66 -3.70 -17.54 15.11
N THR A 67 -4.18 -17.88 13.93
CA THR A 67 -5.53 -18.45 13.76
C THR A 67 -5.61 -19.92 14.19
N GLY A 68 -4.49 -20.63 14.28
CA GLY A 68 -4.43 -22.07 14.55
C GLY A 68 -5.00 -22.94 13.42
N ARG A 69 -5.29 -22.35 12.25
CA ARG A 69 -5.92 -23.00 11.10
C ARG A 69 -4.90 -23.30 9.99
N LYS A 70 -5.27 -24.18 9.07
CA LYS A 70 -4.44 -24.48 7.89
C LYS A 70 -4.40 -23.28 6.96
N PHE A 71 -3.22 -22.94 6.49
CA PHE A 71 -2.94 -21.80 5.62
C PHE A 71 -3.87 -21.75 4.40
N ARG A 72 -4.00 -22.87 3.68
CA ARG A 72 -4.84 -22.99 2.50
C ARG A 72 -6.32 -22.70 2.78
N ASP A 73 -6.85 -23.24 3.88
CA ASP A 73 -8.26 -23.08 4.24
C ASP A 73 -8.58 -21.62 4.58
N VAL A 74 -7.67 -20.95 5.31
CA VAL A 74 -7.77 -19.52 5.62
C VAL A 74 -7.77 -18.68 4.35
N LEU A 75 -6.85 -18.92 3.41
CA LEU A 75 -6.78 -18.16 2.16
C LEU A 75 -8.03 -18.32 1.32
N LEU A 76 -8.54 -19.54 1.16
CA LEU A 76 -9.75 -19.80 0.38
C LEU A 76 -10.95 -19.06 0.96
N GLU A 77 -11.12 -19.11 2.29
CA GLU A 77 -12.22 -18.41 2.95
C GLU A 77 -12.11 -16.87 2.82
N ILE A 78 -10.90 -16.31 2.91
CA ILE A 78 -10.66 -14.89 2.66
C ILE A 78 -11.05 -14.52 1.23
N CYS A 79 -10.61 -15.30 0.24
CA CYS A 79 -10.93 -15.07 -1.16
C CYS A 79 -12.43 -15.19 -1.48
N ASP A 80 -13.19 -15.96 -0.69
CA ASP A 80 -14.63 -16.06 -0.85
C ASP A 80 -15.40 -14.85 -0.27
N VAL A 81 -14.76 -14.05 0.60
CA VAL A 81 -15.34 -12.84 1.21
C VAL A 81 -14.92 -11.56 0.48
N VAL A 82 -13.70 -11.52 -0.08
CA VAL A 82 -13.15 -10.32 -0.71
C VAL A 82 -12.85 -10.59 -2.17
N GLU A 83 -13.46 -9.81 -3.07
CA GLU A 83 -13.23 -9.92 -4.51
C GLU A 83 -11.85 -9.36 -4.93
N GLY A 84 -11.34 -8.39 -4.17
CA GLY A 84 -10.09 -7.72 -4.43
C GLY A 84 -8.84 -8.55 -4.13
N PRO A 85 -7.64 -7.99 -4.32
CA PRO A 85 -6.38 -8.69 -4.13
C PRO A 85 -6.19 -9.27 -2.72
N VAL A 86 -5.74 -10.52 -2.64
CA VAL A 86 -5.40 -11.20 -1.38
C VAL A 86 -3.93 -11.63 -1.42
N SER A 87 -3.09 -11.02 -0.60
CA SER A 87 -1.66 -11.33 -0.54
C SER A 87 -1.41 -12.61 0.27
N ALA A 88 -0.82 -13.62 -0.39
CA ALA A 88 -0.44 -14.92 0.18
C ALA A 88 1.08 -15.11 0.09
N GLU A 89 1.76 -15.24 1.24
CA GLU A 89 3.22 -15.20 1.33
C GLU A 89 3.83 -16.59 1.20
N VAL A 90 4.86 -16.74 0.33
CA VAL A 90 5.72 -17.92 0.24
C VAL A 90 6.62 -18.00 1.47
N VAL A 91 7.06 -19.20 1.83
CA VAL A 91 7.93 -19.42 3.00
C VAL A 91 9.34 -19.90 2.61
N SER A 92 9.53 -20.34 1.37
CA SER A 92 10.83 -20.76 0.85
C SER A 92 11.77 -19.59 0.65
N THR A 93 13.08 -19.88 0.59
CA THR A 93 14.16 -18.88 0.46
C THR A 93 14.99 -19.02 -0.81
N THR A 94 14.77 -20.06 -1.61
CA THR A 94 15.38 -20.27 -2.92
C THR A 94 14.40 -19.95 -4.03
N CYS A 95 14.87 -19.44 -5.16
CA CYS A 95 14.03 -19.07 -6.29
C CYS A 95 13.16 -20.25 -6.79
N ASP A 96 13.76 -21.43 -6.96
CA ASP A 96 13.06 -22.61 -7.49
C ASP A 96 11.92 -23.08 -6.58
N GLU A 97 12.13 -23.07 -5.26
CA GLU A 97 11.11 -23.45 -4.30
C GLU A 97 10.03 -22.37 -4.19
N MET A 98 10.42 -21.07 -4.16
CA MET A 98 9.45 -19.96 -4.20
C MET A 98 8.56 -20.06 -5.44
N MET A 99 9.10 -20.41 -6.61
CA MET A 99 8.31 -20.54 -7.83
C MET A 99 7.32 -21.70 -7.79
N LYS A 100 7.66 -22.83 -7.13
CA LYS A 100 6.68 -23.90 -6.89
C LYS A 100 5.52 -23.42 -6.06
N GLU A 101 5.82 -22.79 -4.90
CA GLU A 101 4.81 -22.21 -4.02
C GLU A 101 3.99 -21.12 -4.72
N ALA A 102 4.64 -20.24 -5.51
CA ALA A 102 3.98 -19.15 -6.20
C ALA A 102 2.94 -19.67 -7.23
N ARG A 103 3.28 -20.67 -8.01
CA ARG A 103 2.35 -21.28 -8.98
C ARG A 103 1.20 -21.98 -8.28
N GLU A 104 1.47 -22.69 -7.17
CA GLU A 104 0.44 -23.36 -6.37
C GLU A 104 -0.53 -22.33 -5.76
N LEU A 105 -0.02 -21.23 -5.17
CA LEU A 105 -0.83 -20.17 -4.59
C LEU A 105 -1.67 -19.45 -5.63
N ALA A 106 -1.06 -19.05 -6.75
CA ALA A 106 -1.76 -18.35 -7.84
C ALA A 106 -2.88 -19.20 -8.46
N ALA A 107 -2.74 -20.54 -8.47
CA ALA A 107 -3.76 -21.45 -8.98
C ALA A 107 -4.97 -21.62 -8.04
N LEU A 108 -4.90 -21.18 -6.78
CA LEU A 108 -6.01 -21.35 -5.82
C LEU A 108 -7.21 -20.45 -6.15
N ARG A 109 -6.98 -19.17 -6.45
CA ARG A 109 -8.00 -18.17 -6.79
C ARG A 109 -7.38 -17.05 -7.64
N PRO A 110 -8.14 -16.46 -8.58
CA PRO A 110 -7.62 -15.43 -9.51
C PRO A 110 -7.24 -14.11 -8.83
N ASN A 111 -7.76 -13.84 -7.63
CA ASN A 111 -7.47 -12.64 -6.85
C ASN A 111 -6.27 -12.80 -5.90
N ILE A 112 -5.60 -13.95 -5.89
CA ILE A 112 -4.37 -14.12 -5.11
C ILE A 112 -3.23 -13.34 -5.75
N VAL A 113 -2.50 -12.63 -4.90
CA VAL A 113 -1.23 -11.97 -5.19
C VAL A 113 -0.15 -12.65 -4.35
N VAL A 114 0.85 -13.21 -5.01
CA VAL A 114 1.91 -13.96 -4.32
C VAL A 114 2.85 -13.00 -3.64
N LYS A 115 3.00 -13.14 -2.33
CA LYS A 115 3.87 -12.27 -1.54
C LYS A 115 5.24 -12.90 -1.40
N ILE A 116 6.29 -12.18 -1.82
CA ILE A 116 7.66 -12.68 -1.96
C ILE A 116 8.62 -11.77 -1.19
N PRO A 117 9.53 -12.34 -0.36
CA PRO A 117 10.50 -11.54 0.40
C PRO A 117 11.53 -10.87 -0.52
N LEU A 118 11.94 -9.64 -0.19
CA LEU A 118 12.90 -8.84 -0.94
C LEU A 118 14.33 -9.29 -0.65
N ILE A 119 14.70 -10.45 -1.22
CA ILE A 119 16.05 -11.03 -1.23
C ILE A 119 16.45 -11.30 -2.68
N ALA A 120 17.73 -11.58 -2.94
CA ALA A 120 18.23 -11.81 -4.29
C ALA A 120 17.46 -12.94 -5.01
N GLU A 121 17.22 -14.06 -4.33
CA GLU A 121 16.42 -15.17 -4.86
C GLU A 121 14.94 -14.78 -5.05
N GLY A 122 14.39 -13.94 -4.17
CA GLY A 122 13.04 -13.38 -4.31
C GLY A 122 12.91 -12.51 -5.54
N LEU A 123 13.88 -11.65 -5.84
CA LEU A 123 13.86 -10.81 -7.06
C LEU A 123 13.89 -11.66 -8.35
N LYS A 124 14.63 -12.78 -8.36
CA LYS A 124 14.59 -13.73 -9.48
C LYS A 124 13.19 -14.35 -9.63
N ALA A 125 12.58 -14.77 -8.51
CA ALA A 125 11.22 -15.33 -8.53
C ALA A 125 10.19 -14.29 -8.99
N VAL A 126 10.27 -13.04 -8.54
CA VAL A 126 9.40 -11.93 -8.99
C VAL A 126 9.50 -11.74 -10.50
N ARG A 127 10.71 -11.77 -11.07
CA ARG A 127 10.92 -11.66 -12.50
C ARG A 127 10.23 -12.78 -13.27
N ILE A 128 10.38 -14.04 -12.83
CA ILE A 128 9.72 -15.19 -13.45
C ILE A 128 8.20 -15.08 -13.29
N CYS A 129 7.70 -14.72 -12.12
CA CYS A 129 6.27 -14.49 -11.90
C CYS A 129 5.70 -13.45 -12.87
N ALA A 130 6.41 -12.33 -13.08
CA ALA A 130 5.97 -11.29 -14.03
C ALA A 130 5.90 -11.82 -15.47
N GLU A 131 6.85 -12.64 -15.89
CA GLU A 131 6.85 -13.30 -17.21
C GLU A 131 5.72 -14.32 -17.35
N GLU A 132 5.32 -14.99 -16.27
CA GLU A 132 4.20 -15.94 -16.23
C GLU A 132 2.84 -15.28 -15.96
N GLY A 133 2.77 -13.95 -15.81
CA GLY A 133 1.53 -13.23 -15.51
C GLY A 133 1.03 -13.42 -14.08
N ILE A 134 1.86 -13.91 -13.16
CA ILE A 134 1.55 -14.05 -11.74
C ILE A 134 1.81 -12.73 -11.03
N ARG A 135 0.77 -12.12 -10.44
CA ARG A 135 0.93 -10.88 -9.68
C ARG A 135 1.69 -11.11 -8.39
N THR A 136 2.61 -10.19 -8.07
CA THR A 136 3.44 -10.30 -6.87
C THR A 136 3.35 -9.07 -5.98
N ASN A 137 3.48 -9.29 -4.66
CA ASN A 137 3.66 -8.27 -3.64
C ASN A 137 5.02 -8.49 -2.96
N VAL A 138 5.99 -7.62 -3.25
CA VAL A 138 7.34 -7.76 -2.69
C VAL A 138 7.37 -7.18 -1.28
N THR A 139 7.70 -8.03 -0.30
CA THR A 139 7.63 -7.71 1.13
C THR A 139 9.02 -7.60 1.77
N LEU A 140 9.06 -7.17 3.03
CA LEU A 140 10.29 -6.90 3.78
C LEU A 140 11.14 -5.83 3.09
N CYS A 141 10.49 -4.78 2.63
CA CYS A 141 11.13 -3.60 2.06
C CYS A 141 11.36 -2.55 3.14
N PHE A 142 12.61 -2.05 3.24
CA PHE A 142 13.06 -1.09 4.25
C PHE A 142 13.83 0.09 3.67
N SER A 143 13.96 0.18 2.33
CA SER A 143 14.60 1.30 1.66
C SER A 143 14.04 1.53 0.26
N ALA A 144 14.15 2.77 -0.23
CA ALA A 144 13.72 3.12 -1.58
C ALA A 144 14.57 2.42 -2.68
N THR A 145 15.84 2.13 -2.40
CA THR A 145 16.69 1.38 -3.34
C THR A 145 16.27 -0.08 -3.47
N GLN A 146 15.79 -0.70 -2.39
CA GLN A 146 15.17 -2.03 -2.46
C GLN A 146 13.90 -1.99 -3.30
N ALA A 147 13.03 -0.99 -3.09
CA ALA A 147 11.81 -0.82 -3.86
C ALA A 147 12.09 -0.63 -5.36
N LEU A 148 13.11 0.15 -5.72
CA LEU A 148 13.54 0.33 -7.11
C LEU A 148 13.91 -1.01 -7.77
N LEU A 149 14.59 -1.91 -7.06
CA LEU A 149 14.93 -3.24 -7.58
C LEU A 149 13.67 -4.12 -7.78
N ALA A 150 12.70 -4.04 -6.86
CA ALA A 150 11.44 -4.76 -6.99
C ALA A 150 10.64 -4.31 -8.22
N ALA A 151 10.53 -3.00 -8.46
CA ALA A 151 9.89 -2.45 -9.65
C ALA A 151 10.60 -2.90 -10.94
N LYS A 152 11.92 -2.87 -10.96
CA LYS A 152 12.75 -3.36 -12.08
C LYS A 152 12.53 -4.85 -12.35
N ALA A 153 12.24 -5.65 -11.32
CA ALA A 153 11.93 -7.07 -11.48
C ALA A 153 10.49 -7.32 -11.99
N GLY A 154 9.62 -6.31 -12.00
CA GLY A 154 8.24 -6.41 -12.48
C GLY A 154 7.22 -6.74 -11.38
N ALA A 155 7.49 -6.35 -10.13
CA ALA A 155 6.54 -6.49 -9.03
C ALA A 155 5.24 -5.74 -9.30
N SER A 156 4.07 -6.33 -8.95
CA SER A 156 2.79 -5.61 -8.99
C SER A 156 2.64 -4.65 -7.82
N TYR A 157 3.11 -5.05 -6.64
CA TYR A 157 3.11 -4.26 -5.42
C TYR A 157 4.47 -4.30 -4.74
N ILE A 158 4.81 -3.20 -4.06
CA ILE A 158 5.92 -3.13 -3.10
C ILE A 158 5.39 -2.77 -1.72
N SER A 159 5.78 -3.51 -0.69
CA SER A 159 5.34 -3.28 0.69
C SER A 159 6.47 -2.73 1.57
N PRO A 160 6.68 -1.40 1.64
CA PRO A 160 7.56 -0.78 2.63
C PRO A 160 6.97 -0.92 4.04
N PHE A 161 7.80 -1.33 5.01
CA PHE A 161 7.39 -1.62 6.38
C PHE A 161 7.65 -0.43 7.29
N VAL A 162 6.73 0.56 7.27
CA VAL A 162 6.92 1.84 7.97
C VAL A 162 7.05 1.67 9.47
N GLY A 163 6.14 0.95 10.13
CA GLY A 163 6.18 0.80 11.58
C GLY A 163 7.40 0.04 12.10
N ARG A 164 7.98 -0.89 11.32
CA ARG A 164 9.24 -1.54 11.69
C ARG A 164 10.45 -0.62 11.56
N LEU A 165 10.44 0.32 10.63
CA LEU A 165 11.46 1.35 10.54
C LEU A 165 11.37 2.30 11.74
N ASP A 166 10.17 2.70 12.14
CA ASP A 166 9.97 3.53 13.33
C ASP A 166 10.42 2.82 14.61
N ASP A 167 10.20 1.49 14.72
CA ASP A 167 10.65 0.67 15.85
C ASP A 167 12.19 0.74 16.07
N VAL A 168 12.96 1.07 15.02
CA VAL A 168 14.42 1.23 15.08
C VAL A 168 14.88 2.68 14.90
N SER A 169 14.01 3.64 15.21
CA SER A 169 14.27 5.08 15.19
C SER A 169 14.61 5.64 13.79
N ASN A 170 14.06 5.03 12.74
CA ASN A 170 14.07 5.57 11.38
C ASN A 170 12.67 6.10 11.03
N SER A 171 12.60 7.10 10.12
CA SER A 171 11.31 7.56 9.60
C SER A 171 10.84 6.62 8.48
N GLY A 172 9.84 5.78 8.77
CA GLY A 172 9.28 4.86 7.77
C GLY A 172 8.57 5.59 6.64
N MET A 173 7.92 6.71 6.94
CA MET A 173 7.18 7.49 5.94
C MET A 173 8.11 8.24 4.97
N ASP A 174 9.33 8.63 5.37
CA ASP A 174 10.31 9.21 4.44
C ASP A 174 10.69 8.20 3.34
N VAL A 175 10.80 6.92 3.69
CA VAL A 175 11.05 5.85 2.70
C VAL A 175 9.89 5.74 1.72
N VAL A 176 8.64 5.89 2.18
CA VAL A 176 7.46 5.89 1.30
C VAL A 176 7.49 7.09 0.34
N ALA A 177 7.81 8.29 0.84
CA ALA A 177 7.92 9.50 0.03
C ALA A 177 8.96 9.32 -1.09
N ASP A 178 10.14 8.79 -0.76
CA ASP A 178 11.20 8.50 -1.73
C ASP A 178 10.74 7.48 -2.79
N ILE A 179 10.07 6.40 -2.38
CA ILE A 179 9.56 5.38 -3.30
C ILE A 179 8.57 5.97 -4.29
N VAL A 180 7.55 6.70 -3.79
CA VAL A 180 6.52 7.34 -4.62
C VAL A 180 7.16 8.31 -5.60
N GLN A 181 8.10 9.13 -5.13
CA GLN A 181 8.82 10.07 -6.00
C GLN A 181 9.62 9.35 -7.09
N ILE A 182 10.36 8.29 -6.75
CA ILE A 182 11.16 7.51 -7.71
C ILE A 182 10.25 6.85 -8.73
N TYR A 183 9.15 6.23 -8.30
CA TYR A 183 8.24 5.54 -9.19
C TYR A 183 7.58 6.51 -10.18
N ASN A 184 7.17 7.69 -9.70
CA ASN A 184 6.64 8.76 -10.55
C ASN A 184 7.69 9.28 -11.55
N ASN A 185 8.95 9.46 -11.13
CA ASN A 185 10.02 9.96 -12.00
C ASN A 185 10.31 9.04 -13.19
N TYR A 186 10.15 7.74 -13.01
CA TYR A 186 10.48 6.74 -14.03
C TYR A 186 9.27 6.02 -14.62
N GLY A 187 8.06 6.35 -14.18
CA GLY A 187 6.81 5.77 -14.67
C GLY A 187 6.70 4.26 -14.39
N PHE A 188 7.11 3.81 -13.20
CA PHE A 188 6.90 2.43 -12.79
C PHE A 188 5.42 2.20 -12.48
N GLU A 189 4.90 1.04 -12.95
CA GLU A 189 3.52 0.62 -12.71
C GLU A 189 3.33 -0.13 -11.39
N THR A 190 4.42 -0.44 -10.68
CA THR A 190 4.39 -1.10 -9.37
C THR A 190 3.69 -0.21 -8.35
N GLU A 191 2.60 -0.69 -7.76
CA GLU A 191 1.85 0.03 -6.75
C GLU A 191 2.58 0.04 -5.39
N VAL A 192 2.62 1.21 -4.74
CA VAL A 192 3.20 1.38 -3.40
C VAL A 192 2.16 1.02 -2.34
N LEU A 193 2.33 -0.14 -1.71
CA LEU A 193 1.46 -0.68 -0.66
C LEU A 193 2.11 -0.47 0.70
N VAL A 194 1.74 0.61 1.39
CA VAL A 194 2.28 0.96 2.72
C VAL A 194 1.85 -0.08 3.75
N ALA A 195 2.81 -0.77 4.35
CA ALA A 195 2.61 -1.89 5.26
C ALA A 195 3.21 -1.65 6.64
N SER A 196 2.87 -2.53 7.60
CA SER A 196 3.30 -2.38 9.00
C SER A 196 2.79 -1.07 9.63
N VAL A 197 1.60 -0.65 9.25
CA VAL A 197 0.93 0.56 9.76
C VAL A 197 0.56 0.37 11.23
N ARG A 198 0.83 1.39 12.07
CA ARG A 198 0.63 1.34 13.53
C ARG A 198 -0.49 2.26 14.02
N HIS A 199 -0.79 3.33 13.30
CA HIS A 199 -1.71 4.38 13.75
C HIS A 199 -2.26 5.21 12.57
N PRO A 200 -3.35 5.99 12.79
CA PRO A 200 -4.00 6.79 11.75
C PRO A 200 -3.10 7.79 11.01
N ILE A 201 -2.04 8.31 11.65
CA ILE A 201 -1.16 9.30 11.01
C ILE A 201 -0.39 8.66 9.85
N HIS A 202 0.06 7.40 9.94
CA HIS A 202 0.66 6.69 8.81
C HIS A 202 -0.27 6.66 7.59
N VAL A 203 -1.57 6.43 7.82
CA VAL A 203 -2.58 6.41 6.74
C VAL A 203 -2.72 7.79 6.11
N LEU A 204 -2.80 8.85 6.94
CA LEU A 204 -2.92 10.23 6.47
C LEU A 204 -1.69 10.65 5.64
N GLU A 205 -0.49 10.32 6.11
CA GLU A 205 0.75 10.64 5.42
C GLU A 205 0.89 9.85 4.12
N ALA A 206 0.55 8.55 4.11
CA ALA A 206 0.51 7.74 2.91
C ALA A 206 -0.42 8.35 1.84
N ALA A 207 -1.62 8.76 2.25
CA ALA A 207 -2.58 9.43 1.36
C ALA A 207 -2.04 10.77 0.80
N ARG A 208 -1.39 11.58 1.64
CA ARG A 208 -0.78 12.85 1.22
C ARG A 208 0.38 12.68 0.25
N MET A 209 1.15 11.62 0.40
CA MET A 209 2.28 11.28 -0.47
C MET A 209 1.84 10.69 -1.80
N GLY A 210 0.58 10.23 -1.92
CA GLY A 210 0.07 9.58 -3.12
C GLY A 210 0.47 8.10 -3.22
N ALA A 211 0.63 7.41 -2.08
CA ALA A 211 0.77 5.97 -2.08
C ALA A 211 -0.52 5.30 -2.60
N ASP A 212 -0.39 4.22 -3.36
CA ASP A 212 -1.51 3.58 -4.05
C ASP A 212 -2.39 2.76 -3.11
N VAL A 213 -1.79 2.14 -2.12
CA VAL A 213 -2.45 1.22 -1.17
C VAL A 213 -1.90 1.44 0.23
N VAL A 214 -2.77 1.33 1.23
CA VAL A 214 -2.37 1.18 2.63
C VAL A 214 -2.99 -0.09 3.20
N THR A 215 -2.20 -0.92 3.88
CA THR A 215 -2.73 -2.08 4.60
C THR A 215 -2.62 -1.86 6.11
N CYS A 216 -3.75 -2.00 6.80
CA CYS A 216 -3.89 -1.68 8.21
C CYS A 216 -4.46 -2.86 9.00
N PRO A 217 -4.04 -3.07 10.25
CA PRO A 217 -4.82 -3.88 11.19
C PRO A 217 -6.22 -3.31 11.37
N GLN A 218 -7.22 -4.15 11.65
CA GLN A 218 -8.60 -3.73 11.94
C GLN A 218 -8.64 -2.60 12.97
N SER A 219 -7.83 -2.70 14.04
CA SER A 219 -7.79 -1.71 15.10
C SER A 219 -7.43 -0.30 14.61
N VAL A 220 -6.55 -0.18 13.61
CA VAL A 220 -6.18 1.11 13.00
C VAL A 220 -7.32 1.60 12.11
N LEU A 221 -7.92 0.74 11.29
CA LEU A 221 -9.08 1.12 10.47
C LEU A 221 -10.23 1.67 11.33
N MET A 222 -10.51 1.01 12.46
CA MET A 222 -11.54 1.47 13.39
C MET A 222 -11.17 2.79 14.09
N GLN A 223 -9.89 3.10 14.28
CA GLN A 223 -9.44 4.38 14.79
C GLN A 223 -9.64 5.54 13.81
N LEU A 224 -9.61 5.28 12.49
CA LEU A 224 -9.84 6.33 11.48
C LEU A 224 -11.25 6.94 11.56
N ILE A 225 -12.21 6.19 12.08
CA ILE A 225 -13.61 6.60 12.20
C ILE A 225 -13.84 7.41 13.49
N LYS A 226 -13.05 7.16 14.52
CA LYS A 226 -13.26 7.76 15.86
C LYS A 226 -12.84 9.22 15.92
N HIS A 227 -13.78 10.07 16.32
CA HIS A 227 -13.49 11.47 16.60
C HIS A 227 -14.41 12.02 17.71
N PRO A 228 -13.89 12.67 18.77
CA PRO A 228 -14.72 13.16 19.87
C PRO A 228 -15.81 14.15 19.46
N LEU A 229 -15.57 14.94 18.40
CA LEU A 229 -16.57 15.87 17.88
C LEU A 229 -17.69 15.17 17.10
N THR A 230 -17.42 13.99 16.53
CA THR A 230 -18.47 13.16 15.90
C THR A 230 -19.41 12.63 16.97
N ASP A 231 -18.86 12.12 18.08
CA ASP A 231 -19.64 11.56 19.17
C ASP A 231 -20.52 12.65 19.81
N SER A 232 -19.95 13.80 20.21
CA SER A 232 -20.68 14.92 20.80
C SER A 232 -21.66 15.59 19.82
N GLY A 233 -21.32 15.58 18.52
CA GLY A 233 -22.21 16.06 17.46
C GLY A 233 -23.45 15.19 17.31
N LEU A 234 -23.27 13.86 17.31
CA LEU A 234 -24.36 12.90 17.22
C LEU A 234 -25.29 13.01 18.45
N GLU A 235 -24.74 13.08 19.66
CA GLU A 235 -25.53 13.25 20.88
C GLU A 235 -26.40 14.52 20.81
N ARG A 236 -25.82 15.64 20.34
CA ARG A 236 -26.56 16.89 20.15
C ARG A 236 -27.68 16.77 19.13
N PHE A 237 -27.39 16.15 17.97
CA PHE A 237 -28.38 15.98 16.93
C PHE A 237 -29.54 15.10 17.38
N LEU A 238 -29.28 14.04 18.13
CA LEU A 238 -30.31 13.19 18.71
C LEU A 238 -31.17 13.92 19.73
N ALA A 239 -30.55 14.74 20.61
CA ALA A 239 -31.27 15.57 21.57
C ALA A 239 -32.14 16.63 20.90
N ASP A 240 -31.68 17.24 19.82
CA ASP A 240 -32.44 18.22 19.04
C ASP A 240 -33.59 17.55 18.26
N TRP A 241 -33.36 16.36 17.71
CA TRP A 241 -34.39 15.58 17.01
C TRP A 241 -35.62 15.28 17.91
N GLN A 242 -35.40 15.05 19.20
CA GLN A 242 -36.51 14.84 20.18
C GLN A 242 -37.42 16.06 20.34
N LYS A 243 -36.97 17.26 19.95
CA LYS A 243 -37.76 18.50 20.02
C LYS A 243 -38.52 18.82 18.75
N VAL A 244 -38.30 18.03 17.66
CA VAL A 244 -39.03 18.21 16.39
C VAL A 244 -40.43 17.67 16.53
N PRO A 245 -41.50 18.48 16.27
CA PRO A 245 -42.88 17.98 16.26
C PRO A 245 -43.06 16.86 15.25
N GLN A 246 -43.71 15.76 15.66
CA GLN A 246 -44.04 14.61 14.82
C GLN A 246 -45.31 14.84 14.04
#